data_927ca27dea6c576a31d944f140a70141
#
_entry.id   927ca27dea6c576a31d944f140a70141
#
_cell.length_a   1.000
_cell.length_b   1.000
_cell.length_c   1.000
_cell.angle_alpha   90.00
_cell.angle_beta   90.00
_cell.angle_gamma   90.00
#
_symmetry.space_group_name_H-M   'P 1'
#
loop_
_entity.id
_entity.type
_entity.pdbx_description
1 polymer ?
#
loop_
_entity_poly.entity_id
_entity_poly.type
_entity_poly.pdbx_seq_one_letter_code
_entity_poly.pdbx_strand_id
1 'polypeptide(L)'
;MNDKRIDQMIYDGNKMLQRAMEELNRPEEDVVSLSVCKGTKMTLDLFISAFLLKNNVDPNTLDSVIERYEKCLVIDPTFDKIDIYQLDCMDEKGCDASRYCLSVEKVNDCLKIAEDIRTKVVMS
;
A
#
# COMPACT_ATOMS: atom_id res chain seq x y z
N MET A 1 20.33 -9.55 8.93
CA MET A 1 20.52 -8.88 7.65
C MET A 1 19.22 -8.44 7.01
N ASN A 2 18.26 -9.32 6.86
CA ASN A 2 16.94 -8.93 6.36
C ASN A 2 16.21 -8.00 7.32
N ASP A 3 16.52 -8.09 8.62
CA ASP A 3 15.85 -7.29 9.65
C ASP A 3 16.00 -5.79 9.42
N LYS A 4 17.19 -5.34 9.04
CA LYS A 4 17.43 -3.91 8.77
C LYS A 4 16.63 -3.45 7.55
N ARG A 5 16.54 -4.27 6.53
CA ARG A 5 15.79 -3.97 5.32
C ARG A 5 14.29 -3.93 5.62
N ILE A 6 13.80 -4.88 6.42
CA ILE A 6 12.41 -4.93 6.85
C ILE A 6 12.07 -3.68 7.65
N ASP A 7 12.89 -3.33 8.63
CA ASP A 7 12.68 -2.15 9.46
C ASP A 7 12.68 -0.87 8.62
N GLN A 8 13.57 -0.78 7.64
CA GLN A 8 13.64 0.37 6.75
C GLN A 8 12.38 0.48 5.88
N MET A 9 11.88 -0.64 5.37
CA MET A 9 10.65 -0.66 4.58
C MET A 9 9.46 -0.21 5.40
N ILE A 10 9.35 -0.68 6.63
CA ILE A 10 8.25 -0.29 7.52
C ILE A 10 8.36 1.18 7.86
N TYR A 11 9.55 1.67 8.15
CA TYR A 11 9.79 3.08 8.44
C TYR A 11 9.40 3.96 7.25
N ASP A 12 9.84 3.60 6.05
CA ASP A 12 9.52 4.34 4.84
C ASP A 12 8.02 4.30 4.54
N GLY A 13 7.40 3.14 4.73
CA GLY A 13 5.96 2.98 4.56
C GLY A 13 5.17 3.86 5.51
N ASN A 14 5.59 3.91 6.78
CA ASN A 14 4.95 4.76 7.79
C ASN A 14 5.06 6.24 7.43
N LYS A 15 6.22 6.66 6.93
CA LYS A 15 6.42 8.05 6.51
C LYS A 15 5.53 8.42 5.32
N MET A 16 5.46 7.54 4.34
CA MET A 16 4.62 7.77 3.16
C MET A 16 3.15 7.80 3.52
N LEU A 17 2.72 6.90 4.40
CA LEU A 17 1.35 6.88 4.88
C LEU A 17 1.00 8.17 5.60
N GLN A 18 1.88 8.65 6.47
CA GLN A 18 1.67 9.90 7.19
C GLN A 18 1.54 11.07 6.24
N ARG A 19 2.41 11.16 5.22
CA ARG A 19 2.33 12.23 4.23
C ARG A 19 1.02 12.21 3.46
N ALA A 20 0.55 11.01 3.11
CA ALA A 20 -0.73 10.86 2.42
C ALA A 20 -1.88 11.31 3.30
N MET A 21 -1.86 10.96 4.59
CA MET A 21 -2.88 11.38 5.54
C MET A 21 -2.89 12.90 5.72
N GLU A 22 -1.71 13.51 5.81
CA GLU A 22 -1.58 14.97 5.94
C GLU A 22 -2.16 15.67 4.71
N GLU A 23 -1.90 15.12 3.52
CA GLU A 23 -2.44 15.68 2.29
C GLU A 23 -3.97 15.62 2.26
N LEU A 24 -4.56 14.52 2.72
CA LEU A 24 -6.01 14.39 2.78
C LEU A 24 -6.65 15.30 3.81
N ASN A 25 -5.90 15.75 4.83
CA ASN A 25 -6.42 16.65 5.86
C ASN A 25 -6.43 18.11 5.43
N ARG A 26 -5.89 18.41 4.24
CA ARG A 26 -5.97 19.76 3.68
C ARG A 26 -7.40 20.03 3.21
N PRO A 27 -7.80 21.30 3.02
CA PRO A 27 -9.10 21.60 2.44
C PRO A 27 -9.28 20.82 1.12
N GLU A 28 -10.47 20.29 0.88
CA GLU A 28 -10.74 19.39 -0.24
C GLU A 28 -10.26 19.95 -1.57
N GLU A 29 -10.42 21.25 -1.79
CA GLU A 29 -10.01 21.94 -3.00
C GLU A 29 -8.49 21.96 -3.19
N ASP A 30 -7.71 21.77 -2.11
CA ASP A 30 -6.25 21.77 -2.14
C ASP A 30 -5.64 20.38 -2.20
N VAL A 31 -6.46 19.32 -2.09
CA VAL A 31 -5.96 17.94 -2.09
C VAL A 31 -5.54 17.54 -3.50
N VAL A 32 -4.31 17.04 -3.60
CA VAL A 32 -3.80 16.48 -4.86
C VAL A 32 -4.04 14.97 -4.84
N SER A 33 -5.24 14.55 -5.25
CA SER A 33 -5.70 13.17 -5.15
C SER A 33 -4.79 12.17 -5.84
N LEU A 34 -4.25 12.51 -7.01
CA LEU A 34 -3.34 11.63 -7.74
C LEU A 34 -2.07 11.37 -6.94
N SER A 35 -1.53 12.41 -6.30
CA SER A 35 -0.32 12.29 -5.47
C SER A 35 -0.58 11.36 -4.27
N VAL A 36 -1.73 11.50 -3.62
CA VAL A 36 -2.11 10.65 -2.49
C VAL A 36 -2.27 9.20 -2.96
N CYS A 37 -2.90 8.99 -4.11
CA CYS A 37 -3.09 7.67 -4.67
C CYS A 37 -1.75 6.97 -4.95
N LYS A 38 -0.81 7.66 -5.58
CA LYS A 38 0.52 7.12 -5.86
C LYS A 38 1.28 6.80 -4.58
N GLY A 39 1.23 7.70 -3.60
CA GLY A 39 1.87 7.48 -2.31
C GLY A 39 1.29 6.29 -1.58
N THR A 40 -0.03 6.13 -1.63
CA THR A 40 -0.72 4.99 -1.02
C THR A 40 -0.29 3.67 -1.66
N LYS A 41 -0.19 3.64 -2.98
CA LYS A 41 0.27 2.44 -3.69
C LYS A 41 1.69 2.06 -3.29
N MET A 42 2.59 3.03 -3.21
CA MET A 42 3.96 2.79 -2.78
C MET A 42 4.02 2.30 -1.33
N THR A 43 3.18 2.87 -0.47
CA THR A 43 3.06 2.45 0.93
C THR A 43 2.63 0.98 1.02
N LEU A 44 1.60 0.60 0.27
CA LEU A 44 1.12 -0.78 0.22
C LEU A 44 2.23 -1.73 -0.21
N ASP A 45 2.96 -1.37 -1.26
CA ASP A 45 4.04 -2.21 -1.77
C ASP A 45 5.14 -2.40 -0.71
N LEU A 46 5.50 -1.34 -0.01
CA LEU A 46 6.51 -1.41 1.05
C LEU A 46 6.08 -2.35 2.18
N PHE A 47 4.85 -2.23 2.67
CA PHE A 47 4.37 -3.09 3.75
C PHE A 47 4.23 -4.55 3.32
N ILE A 48 3.70 -4.79 2.13
CA ILE A 48 3.56 -6.14 1.58
C ILE A 48 4.94 -6.77 1.40
N SER A 49 5.90 -6.01 0.87
CA SER A 49 7.26 -6.48 0.66
C SER A 49 7.95 -6.80 2.00
N ALA A 50 7.73 -5.96 3.02
CA ALA A 50 8.27 -6.21 4.36
C ALA A 50 7.73 -7.52 4.94
N PHE A 51 6.44 -7.78 4.77
CA PHE A 51 5.84 -9.03 5.23
C PHE A 51 6.46 -10.24 4.52
N LEU A 52 6.66 -10.14 3.22
CA LEU A 52 7.28 -11.22 2.44
C LEU A 52 8.70 -11.48 2.94
N LEU A 53 9.48 -10.44 3.18
CA LEU A 53 10.84 -10.60 3.71
C LEU A 53 10.85 -11.25 5.09
N LYS A 54 9.89 -10.92 5.95
CA LYS A 54 9.75 -11.56 7.26
C LYS A 54 9.56 -13.07 7.13
N ASN A 55 8.99 -13.51 6.01
CA ASN A 55 8.70 -14.90 5.73
C ASN A 55 9.67 -15.51 4.71
N ASN A 56 10.84 -14.89 4.56
CA ASN A 56 11.93 -15.38 3.71
C ASN A 56 11.57 -15.46 2.22
N VAL A 57 10.67 -14.59 1.76
CA VAL A 57 10.33 -14.47 0.36
C VAL A 57 10.88 -13.15 -0.16
N ASP A 58 11.66 -13.20 -1.25
CA ASP A 58 12.19 -11.99 -1.87
C ASP A 58 11.09 -11.36 -2.75
N PRO A 59 10.63 -10.14 -2.40
CA PRO A 59 9.57 -9.50 -3.19
C PRO A 59 10.00 -9.19 -4.62
N ASN A 60 11.29 -9.10 -4.88
CA ASN A 60 11.79 -8.83 -6.24
C ASN A 60 11.62 -10.02 -7.19
N THR A 61 11.28 -11.20 -6.67
CA THR A 61 10.98 -12.36 -7.51
C THR A 61 9.55 -12.32 -8.08
N LEU A 62 8.76 -11.33 -7.66
CA LEU A 62 7.38 -11.16 -8.08
C LEU A 62 7.26 -9.84 -8.85
N ASP A 63 6.50 -9.85 -9.94
CA ASP A 63 6.52 -8.76 -10.91
C ASP A 63 5.61 -7.58 -10.57
N SER A 64 4.63 -7.77 -9.67
CA SER A 64 3.66 -6.72 -9.37
C SER A 64 3.23 -6.76 -7.91
N VAL A 65 2.61 -5.66 -7.47
CA VAL A 65 2.03 -5.56 -6.12
C VAL A 65 0.94 -6.62 -5.93
N ILE A 66 0.15 -6.87 -6.96
CA ILE A 66 -0.91 -7.88 -6.90
C ILE A 66 -0.30 -9.28 -6.69
N GLU A 67 0.74 -9.62 -7.41
CA GLU A 67 1.41 -10.91 -7.22
C GLU A 67 2.00 -11.04 -5.82
N ARG A 68 2.59 -9.97 -5.29
CA ARG A 68 3.13 -9.94 -3.93
C ARG A 68 2.02 -10.13 -2.91
N TYR A 69 0.89 -9.46 -3.10
CA TYR A 69 -0.29 -9.63 -2.23
C TYR A 69 -0.80 -11.06 -2.28
N GLU A 70 -0.91 -11.64 -3.47
CA GLU A 70 -1.35 -13.03 -3.62
C GLU A 70 -0.42 -13.99 -2.90
N LYS A 71 0.89 -13.72 -2.92
CA LYS A 71 1.84 -14.51 -2.17
C LYS A 71 1.62 -14.37 -0.66
N CYS A 72 1.28 -13.18 -0.19
CA CYS A 72 0.91 -12.97 1.22
C CYS A 72 -0.30 -13.81 1.59
N LEU A 73 -1.28 -13.93 0.71
CA LEU A 73 -2.47 -14.76 0.94
C LEU A 73 -2.11 -16.25 1.11
N VAL A 74 -1.11 -16.72 0.38
CA VAL A 74 -0.63 -18.10 0.52
C VAL A 74 -0.01 -18.32 1.90
N ILE A 75 0.76 -17.34 2.37
CA ILE A 75 1.44 -17.42 3.68
C ILE A 75 0.44 -17.25 4.82
N ASP A 76 -0.45 -16.27 4.71
CA ASP A 76 -1.44 -15.96 5.72
C ASP A 76 -2.79 -15.65 5.05
N PRO A 77 -3.68 -16.64 4.97
CA PRO A 77 -4.97 -16.46 4.30
C PRO A 77 -5.85 -15.36 4.89
N THR A 78 -5.57 -14.88 6.10
CA THR A 78 -6.38 -13.81 6.70
C THR A 78 -6.19 -12.46 5.99
N PHE A 79 -5.19 -12.34 5.10
CA PHE A 79 -5.08 -11.17 4.24
C PHE A 79 -6.29 -10.99 3.32
N ASP A 80 -7.10 -12.02 3.10
CA ASP A 80 -8.28 -11.93 2.25
C ASP A 80 -9.33 -10.96 2.79
N LYS A 81 -9.25 -10.61 4.07
CA LYS A 81 -10.12 -9.61 4.68
C LYS A 81 -9.84 -8.20 4.19
N ILE A 82 -8.68 -7.99 3.58
CA ILE A 82 -8.25 -6.70 3.06
C ILE A 82 -8.20 -6.83 1.54
N ASP A 83 -9.22 -6.29 0.87
CA ASP A 83 -9.38 -6.46 -0.57
C ASP A 83 -8.70 -5.31 -1.32
N ILE A 84 -7.45 -5.52 -1.71
CA ILE A 84 -6.71 -4.51 -2.48
C ILE A 84 -7.16 -4.43 -3.93
N TYR A 85 -7.93 -5.41 -4.41
CA TYR A 85 -8.46 -5.40 -5.78
C TYR A 85 -9.49 -4.31 -6.00
N GLN A 86 -10.01 -3.71 -4.93
CA GLN A 86 -10.89 -2.55 -5.03
C GLN A 86 -10.13 -1.31 -5.50
N LEU A 87 -8.81 -1.36 -5.52
CA LEU A 87 -7.96 -0.24 -5.90
C LEU A 87 -7.56 -0.38 -7.37
N ASP A 88 -8.19 0.39 -8.24
CA ASP A 88 -7.88 0.35 -9.67
C ASP A 88 -6.42 0.73 -9.95
N CYS A 89 -5.82 1.53 -9.08
CA CYS A 89 -4.43 1.92 -9.23
C CYS A 89 -3.45 0.78 -8.93
N MET A 90 -3.95 -0.38 -8.53
CA MET A 90 -3.10 -1.56 -8.31
C MET A 90 -2.91 -2.40 -9.57
N ASP A 91 -3.59 -2.08 -10.67
CA ASP A 91 -3.40 -2.82 -11.91
C ASP A 91 -2.05 -2.50 -12.56
N GLU A 92 -1.72 -3.22 -13.64
CA GLU A 92 -0.42 -3.09 -14.30
C GLU A 92 -0.18 -1.69 -14.88
N LYS A 93 -1.22 -0.97 -15.16
CA LYS A 93 -1.13 0.38 -15.71
C LYS A 93 -0.78 1.42 -14.64
N GLY A 94 -0.92 1.05 -13.37
CA GLY A 94 -0.62 1.93 -12.26
C GLY A 94 -1.59 3.08 -12.13
N CYS A 95 -1.18 4.09 -11.37
CA CYS A 95 -1.99 5.29 -11.21
C CYS A 95 -1.88 6.17 -12.46
N ASP A 96 -2.98 6.43 -13.11
CA ASP A 96 -3.06 7.47 -14.11
C ASP A 96 -4.07 8.51 -13.62
N ALA A 97 -4.28 9.57 -14.39
CA ALA A 97 -5.23 10.61 -14.05
C ALA A 97 -6.68 10.15 -14.34
N SER A 98 -6.98 8.92 -13.99
CA SER A 98 -8.32 8.39 -14.17
C SER A 98 -9.29 9.02 -13.17
N ARG A 99 -10.57 8.86 -13.44
CA ARG A 99 -11.63 9.39 -12.59
C ARG A 99 -11.56 8.93 -11.14
N TYR A 100 -10.96 7.77 -10.87
CA TYR A 100 -10.85 7.25 -9.50
C TYR A 100 -9.85 8.02 -8.68
N CYS A 101 -8.69 8.30 -9.26
CA CYS A 101 -7.63 9.01 -8.55
C CYS A 101 -7.95 10.49 -8.34
N LEU A 102 -8.97 11.01 -9.00
CA LEU A 102 -9.40 12.40 -8.85
C LEU A 102 -10.43 12.60 -7.75
N SER A 103 -10.98 11.51 -7.20
CA SER A 103 -12.00 11.58 -6.14
C SER A 103 -11.34 11.50 -4.77
N VAL A 104 -11.53 12.51 -3.94
CA VAL A 104 -11.03 12.53 -2.56
C VAL A 104 -11.61 11.38 -1.75
N GLU A 105 -12.90 11.08 -1.95
CA GLU A 105 -13.57 9.98 -1.27
C GLU A 105 -12.92 8.64 -1.61
N LYS A 106 -12.66 8.40 -2.88
CA LYS A 106 -12.06 7.16 -3.34
C LYS A 106 -10.63 7.01 -2.82
N VAL A 107 -9.87 8.10 -2.83
CA VAL A 107 -8.50 8.12 -2.33
C VAL A 107 -8.48 7.87 -0.82
N ASN A 108 -9.47 8.37 -0.09
CA ASN A 108 -9.60 8.10 1.34
C ASN A 108 -9.82 6.60 1.60
N ASP A 109 -10.62 5.94 0.77
CA ASP A 109 -10.83 4.49 0.86
C ASP A 109 -9.52 3.73 0.61
N CYS A 110 -8.74 4.17 -0.37
CA CYS A 110 -7.43 3.59 -0.66
C CYS A 110 -6.50 3.70 0.54
N LEU A 111 -6.47 4.86 1.17
CA LEU A 111 -5.63 5.10 2.33
C LEU A 111 -6.01 4.21 3.50
N LYS A 112 -7.30 3.98 3.70
CA LYS A 112 -7.79 3.11 4.75
C LYS A 112 -7.30 1.67 4.53
N ILE A 113 -7.31 1.21 3.28
CA ILE A 113 -6.80 -0.12 2.95
C ILE A 113 -5.30 -0.20 3.27
N ALA A 114 -4.54 0.85 2.98
CA ALA A 114 -3.12 0.91 3.32
C ALA A 114 -2.90 0.82 4.84
N GLU A 115 -3.74 1.50 5.63
CA GLU A 115 -3.67 1.42 7.09
C GLU A 115 -3.96 0.01 7.58
N ASP A 116 -4.93 -0.68 6.99
CA ASP A 116 -5.26 -2.04 7.36
C ASP A 116 -4.10 -3.00 7.06
N ILE A 117 -3.47 -2.86 5.92
CA ILE A 117 -2.28 -3.65 5.55
C ILE A 117 -1.14 -3.37 6.54
N ARG A 118 -0.90 -2.10 6.86
CA ARG A 118 0.13 -1.71 7.82
C ARG A 118 -0.08 -2.41 9.16
N THR A 119 -1.29 -2.33 9.69
CA THR A 119 -1.62 -2.94 10.98
C THR A 119 -1.33 -4.43 10.95
N LYS A 120 -1.76 -5.11 9.90
CA LYS A 120 -1.56 -6.55 9.79
C LYS A 120 -0.08 -6.92 9.70
N VAL A 121 0.70 -6.18 8.94
CA VAL A 121 2.13 -6.47 8.76
C VAL A 121 2.91 -6.18 10.04
N VAL A 122 2.63 -5.06 10.70
CA VAL A 122 3.33 -4.67 11.92
C VAL A 122 3.03 -5.64 13.06
N MET A 123 1.83 -6.17 13.11
CA MET A 123 1.41 -7.09 14.17
C MET A 123 1.73 -8.56 13.89
N SER A 124 2.24 -8.87 12.73
CA SER A 124 2.56 -10.27 12.37
C SER A 124 3.90 -10.75 12.90
#